data_fe70994bfa79f97c67867e801b1e1275
#
_entry.id   fe70994bfa79f97c67867e801b1e1275
#
_cell.length_a   1.000
_cell.length_b   1.000
_cell.length_c   1.000
_cell.angle_alpha   90.00
_cell.angle_beta   90.00
_cell.angle_gamma   90.00
#
_symmetry.space_group_name_H-M   'P 1'
#
loop_
_entity.id
_entity.type
_entity.pdbx_description
1 polymer ?
#
loop_
_entity_poly.entity_id
_entity_poly.type
_entity_poly.pdbx_seq_one_letter_code
_entity_poly.pdbx_strand_id
1 'polypeptide(L)'
;MFYSNVIKAASLIICSTTVTIPVIAHNVEISNDVAATFHIEPNHNPKARKPTRAWFALTRRGGTSIPLSECDCNLNVYAVPRAADAQPILQPELTAIDVEKYREIPGAEIIFPQAGAYELEISGKAKNESFSPFKLTYTVNVSS
;
A
#
# COMPACT_ATOMS: atom_id res chain seq x y z
N MET A 1 -71.40 -24.43 -20.60
CA MET A 1 -70.15 -24.38 -21.34
C MET A 1 -69.28 -23.37 -20.66
N PHE A 2 -68.31 -23.84 -19.87
CA PHE A 2 -67.40 -22.95 -19.17
C PHE A 2 -66.06 -22.95 -19.88
N TYR A 3 -65.69 -21.81 -20.49
CA TYR A 3 -64.32 -21.61 -21.02
C TYR A 3 -63.39 -21.15 -19.93
N SER A 4 -62.45 -22.02 -19.58
CA SER A 4 -61.35 -21.73 -18.66
C SER A 4 -60.25 -20.98 -19.42
N ASN A 5 -60.04 -19.71 -19.11
CA ASN A 5 -58.92 -18.91 -19.59
C ASN A 5 -57.70 -19.20 -18.72
N VAL A 6 -56.76 -19.98 -19.26
CA VAL A 6 -55.45 -20.20 -18.62
C VAL A 6 -54.56 -19.02 -19.02
N ILE A 7 -54.35 -18.11 -18.06
CA ILE A 7 -53.38 -17.04 -18.18
C ILE A 7 -51.98 -17.62 -17.91
N LYS A 8 -51.14 -17.75 -18.94
CA LYS A 8 -49.73 -18.10 -18.82
C LYS A 8 -48.96 -16.87 -18.34
N ALA A 9 -48.59 -16.84 -17.07
CA ALA A 9 -47.66 -15.85 -16.54
C ALA A 9 -46.25 -16.18 -17.05
N ALA A 10 -45.72 -15.36 -17.93
CA ALA A 10 -44.30 -15.40 -18.31
C ALA A 10 -43.49 -14.73 -17.25
N SER A 11 -42.69 -15.51 -16.50
CA SER A 11 -41.76 -15.01 -15.48
C SER A 11 -40.50 -14.50 -16.18
N LEU A 12 -40.35 -13.18 -16.23
CA LEU A 12 -39.15 -12.52 -16.76
C LEU A 12 -38.05 -12.57 -15.70
N ILE A 13 -37.07 -13.46 -15.84
CA ILE A 13 -35.91 -13.50 -14.96
C ILE A 13 -34.94 -12.41 -15.43
N ILE A 14 -34.89 -11.30 -14.70
CA ILE A 14 -33.87 -10.24 -14.87
C ILE A 14 -32.58 -10.72 -14.21
N CYS A 15 -31.63 -11.17 -15.04
CA CYS A 15 -30.30 -11.53 -14.58
C CYS A 15 -29.50 -10.24 -14.37
N SER A 16 -29.44 -9.77 -13.12
CA SER A 16 -28.60 -8.61 -12.74
C SER A 16 -27.14 -9.04 -12.70
N THR A 17 -26.37 -8.68 -13.72
CA THR A 17 -24.91 -8.84 -13.70
C THR A 17 -24.29 -7.75 -12.81
N THR A 18 -23.87 -8.13 -11.62
CA THR A 18 -23.08 -7.24 -10.75
C THR A 18 -21.65 -7.14 -11.30
N VAL A 19 -21.31 -5.99 -11.86
CA VAL A 19 -19.93 -5.68 -12.22
C VAL A 19 -19.17 -5.34 -10.93
N THR A 20 -18.33 -6.25 -10.48
CA THR A 20 -17.41 -5.99 -9.38
C THR A 20 -16.19 -5.23 -9.93
N ILE A 21 -16.11 -3.93 -9.63
CA ILE A 21 -14.93 -3.13 -9.91
C ILE A 21 -13.93 -3.46 -8.80
N PRO A 22 -12.68 -3.89 -9.12
CA PRO A 22 -11.66 -4.07 -8.09
C PRO A 22 -11.35 -2.71 -7.47
N VAL A 23 -11.69 -2.55 -6.20
CA VAL A 23 -11.24 -1.41 -5.40
C VAL A 23 -9.79 -1.67 -5.06
N ILE A 24 -8.88 -0.87 -5.61
CA ILE A 24 -7.48 -0.86 -5.19
C ILE A 24 -7.47 -0.18 -3.82
N ALA A 25 -7.45 -0.99 -2.76
CA ALA A 25 -7.32 -0.48 -1.40
C ALA A 25 -5.84 -0.18 -1.15
N HIS A 26 -5.51 1.08 -0.92
CA HIS A 26 -4.20 1.45 -0.38
C HIS A 26 -4.10 0.92 1.05
N ASN A 27 -2.99 0.27 1.38
CA ASN A 27 -2.72 -0.15 2.75
C ASN A 27 -2.38 1.07 3.60
N VAL A 28 -3.19 1.32 4.62
CA VAL A 28 -2.96 2.39 5.60
C VAL A 28 -2.60 1.77 6.93
N GLU A 29 -1.44 2.14 7.45
CA GLU A 29 -0.97 1.75 8.78
C GLU A 29 -0.80 2.99 9.65
N ILE A 30 -0.93 2.82 10.97
CA ILE A 30 -0.84 3.90 11.96
C ILE A 30 0.13 3.50 13.06
N SER A 31 1.05 4.40 13.38
CA SER A 31 1.96 4.29 14.52
C SER A 31 2.00 5.64 15.25
N ASN A 32 1.58 5.64 16.50
CA ASN A 32 1.45 6.85 17.32
C ASN A 32 0.49 7.87 16.66
N ASP A 33 1.01 9.04 16.29
CA ASP A 33 0.27 10.12 15.62
C ASP A 33 0.58 10.22 14.12
N VAL A 34 1.30 9.23 13.56
CA VAL A 34 1.64 9.15 12.14
C VAL A 34 0.89 8.01 11.48
N ALA A 35 0.24 8.31 10.38
CA ALA A 35 -0.31 7.31 9.47
C ALA A 35 0.44 7.36 8.14
N ALA A 36 0.51 6.23 7.43
CA ALA A 36 1.03 6.19 6.08
C ALA A 36 0.11 5.42 5.16
N THR A 37 -0.15 5.99 4.00
CA THR A 37 -0.72 5.29 2.86
C THR A 37 0.44 4.73 2.04
N PHE A 38 0.47 3.43 1.89
CA PHE A 38 1.53 2.72 1.16
C PHE A 38 1.05 2.27 -0.22
N HIS A 39 1.93 2.41 -1.19
CA HIS A 39 1.75 1.85 -2.52
C HIS A 39 3.08 1.32 -3.07
N ILE A 40 3.02 0.23 -3.84
CA ILE A 40 4.15 -0.32 -4.59
C ILE A 40 3.71 -0.69 -6.00
N GLU A 41 4.50 -0.30 -6.98
CA GLU A 41 4.23 -0.54 -8.39
C GLU A 41 4.73 -1.93 -8.84
N PRO A 42 4.14 -2.50 -9.92
CA PRO A 42 2.85 -2.13 -10.48
C PRO A 42 1.69 -2.77 -9.70
N ASN A 43 0.67 -2.00 -9.35
CA ASN A 43 -0.58 -2.50 -8.74
C ASN A 43 -0.39 -3.46 -7.55
N HIS A 44 0.55 -3.16 -6.64
CA HIS A 44 0.93 -4.01 -5.51
C HIS A 44 1.42 -5.43 -5.90
N ASN A 45 1.92 -5.59 -7.11
CA ASN A 45 2.45 -6.86 -7.62
C ASN A 45 3.86 -6.69 -8.22
N PRO A 46 4.86 -6.34 -7.41
CA PRO A 46 6.23 -6.17 -7.88
C PRO A 46 6.82 -7.52 -8.35
N LYS A 47 7.78 -7.42 -9.27
CA LYS A 47 8.48 -8.58 -9.81
C LYS A 47 9.95 -8.62 -9.37
N ALA A 48 10.43 -9.81 -9.09
CA ALA A 48 11.84 -10.03 -8.75
C ALA A 48 12.78 -9.56 -9.86
N ARG A 49 13.89 -8.95 -9.49
CA ARG A 49 14.95 -8.47 -10.38
C ARG A 49 14.48 -7.36 -11.36
N LYS A 50 13.34 -6.74 -11.07
CA LYS A 50 12.85 -5.60 -11.80
C LYS A 50 12.81 -4.38 -10.87
N PRO A 51 13.21 -3.19 -11.34
CA PRO A 51 13.01 -1.97 -10.59
C PRO A 51 11.53 -1.76 -10.31
N THR A 52 11.19 -1.49 -9.07
CA THR A 52 9.85 -1.13 -8.65
C THR A 52 9.89 0.10 -7.77
N ARG A 53 8.90 0.97 -7.91
CA ARG A 53 8.77 2.16 -7.07
C ARG A 53 7.79 1.89 -5.94
N ALA A 54 8.25 2.13 -4.72
CA ALA A 54 7.40 2.18 -3.53
C ALA A 54 7.29 3.62 -3.03
N TRP A 55 6.14 4.00 -2.47
CA TRP A 55 5.98 5.31 -1.86
C TRP A 55 5.07 5.25 -0.63
N PHE A 56 5.28 6.22 0.25
CA PHE A 56 4.63 6.31 1.55
C PHE A 56 4.10 7.74 1.74
N ALA A 57 2.79 7.93 1.62
CA ALA A 57 2.17 9.20 1.93
C ALA A 57 1.96 9.31 3.45
N LEU A 58 2.91 9.94 4.12
CA LEU A 58 2.88 10.15 5.56
C LEU A 58 1.93 11.30 5.92
N THR A 59 1.13 11.10 6.94
CA THR A 59 0.26 12.12 7.51
C THR A 59 0.33 12.09 9.03
N ARG A 60 0.27 13.25 9.67
CA ARG A 60 0.09 13.36 11.12
C ARG A 60 -1.40 13.42 11.48
N ARG A 61 -1.71 13.25 12.75
CA ARG A 61 -3.08 13.38 13.27
C ARG A 61 -3.72 14.66 12.75
N GLY A 62 -4.95 14.55 12.22
CA GLY A 62 -5.65 15.65 11.57
C GLY A 62 -5.47 15.70 10.05
N GLY A 63 -4.69 14.78 9.47
CA GLY A 63 -4.56 14.61 8.02
C GLY A 63 -3.54 15.51 7.33
N THR A 64 -2.73 16.26 8.09
CA THR A 64 -1.67 17.09 7.52
C THR A 64 -0.56 16.20 6.95
N SER A 65 -0.20 16.38 5.69
CA SER A 65 0.89 15.67 5.03
C SER A 65 2.24 15.98 5.67
N ILE A 66 3.10 14.96 5.73
CA ILE A 66 4.49 15.07 6.18
C ILE A 66 5.39 14.88 4.94
N PRO A 67 5.99 15.93 4.41
CA PRO A 67 6.95 15.79 3.32
C PRO A 67 8.25 15.16 3.82
N LEU A 68 9.02 14.54 2.93
CA LEU A 68 10.29 13.91 3.28
C LEU A 68 11.28 14.91 3.92
N SER A 69 11.22 16.18 3.53
CA SER A 69 12.07 17.25 4.09
C SER A 69 11.86 17.48 5.60
N GLU A 70 10.70 17.13 6.15
CA GLU A 70 10.37 17.26 7.58
C GLU A 70 10.66 15.98 8.38
N CYS A 71 11.03 14.90 7.73
CA CYS A 71 11.26 13.59 8.33
C CYS A 71 12.71 13.17 8.24
N ASP A 72 13.26 12.74 9.37
CA ASP A 72 14.45 11.90 9.41
C ASP A 72 13.98 10.45 9.31
N CYS A 73 13.77 10.01 8.08
CA CYS A 73 13.14 8.74 7.75
C CYS A 73 14.10 7.78 7.06
N ASN A 74 13.90 6.50 7.28
CA ASN A 74 14.60 5.43 6.57
C ASN A 74 13.68 4.27 6.23
N LEU A 75 14.04 3.53 5.20
CA LEU A 75 13.35 2.33 4.73
C LEU A 75 14.27 1.12 4.83
N ASN A 76 13.79 0.09 5.51
CA ASN A 76 14.44 -1.21 5.57
C ASN A 76 13.56 -2.28 4.90
N VAL A 77 14.18 -3.22 4.22
CA VAL A 77 13.51 -4.37 3.60
C VAL A 77 14.06 -5.65 4.21
N TYR A 78 13.16 -6.51 4.65
CA TYR A 78 13.50 -7.80 5.25
C TYR A 78 12.86 -8.93 4.46
N ALA A 79 13.55 -10.08 4.37
CA ALA A 79 12.92 -11.30 3.90
C ALA A 79 12.01 -11.89 4.99
N VAL A 80 10.90 -12.50 4.61
CA VAL A 80 9.95 -13.18 5.52
C VAL A 80 10.16 -14.71 5.39
N PRO A 81 10.24 -15.46 6.51
CA PRO A 81 10.05 -15.06 7.92
C PRO A 81 11.24 -14.26 8.47
N ARG A 82 10.94 -13.29 9.35
CA ARG A 82 11.92 -12.39 9.94
C ARG A 82 12.18 -12.76 11.40
N ALA A 83 13.43 -13.03 11.76
CA ALA A 83 13.84 -13.14 13.15
C ALA A 83 13.88 -11.75 13.82
N ALA A 84 13.75 -11.70 15.16
CA ALA A 84 13.71 -10.45 15.90
C ALA A 84 15.00 -9.60 15.76
N ASP A 85 16.14 -10.25 15.55
CA ASP A 85 17.47 -9.66 15.36
C ASP A 85 17.92 -9.60 13.90
N ALA A 86 17.01 -9.89 12.96
CA ALA A 86 17.34 -9.91 11.53
C ALA A 86 17.84 -8.54 11.06
N GLN A 87 18.90 -8.57 10.25
CA GLN A 87 19.36 -7.38 9.55
C GLN A 87 18.54 -7.18 8.27
N PRO A 88 18.30 -5.94 7.84
CA PRO A 88 17.66 -5.69 6.57
C PRO A 88 18.52 -6.22 5.42
N ILE A 89 17.87 -6.82 4.44
CA ILE A 89 18.55 -7.29 3.22
C ILE A 89 18.77 -6.17 2.21
N LEU A 90 17.95 -5.11 2.26
CA LEU A 90 18.07 -3.89 1.48
C LEU A 90 17.74 -2.68 2.36
N GLN A 91 18.42 -1.58 2.09
CA GLN A 91 18.17 -0.26 2.68
C GLN A 91 18.05 0.77 1.56
N PRO A 92 16.92 0.80 0.84
CA PRO A 92 16.75 1.73 -0.27
C PRO A 92 16.78 3.18 0.20
N GLU A 93 17.43 4.04 -0.56
CA GLU A 93 17.42 5.47 -0.30
C GLU A 93 16.02 6.05 -0.54
N LEU A 94 15.56 6.88 0.40
CA LEU A 94 14.33 7.64 0.25
C LEU A 94 14.59 8.94 -0.48
N THR A 95 13.79 9.22 -1.50
CA THR A 95 13.79 10.46 -2.25
C THR A 95 12.41 11.11 -2.19
N ALA A 96 12.35 12.44 -2.23
CA ALA A 96 11.08 13.15 -2.29
C ALA A 96 10.48 13.02 -3.69
N ILE A 97 9.24 12.53 -3.77
CA ILE A 97 8.52 12.36 -5.03
C ILE A 97 7.13 12.99 -4.97
N ASP A 98 6.66 13.40 -6.14
CA ASP A 98 5.28 13.80 -6.37
C ASP A 98 4.57 12.66 -7.09
N VAL A 99 3.45 12.19 -6.54
CA VAL A 99 2.65 11.11 -7.11
C VAL A 99 1.19 11.28 -6.73
N GLU A 100 0.29 11.07 -7.69
CA GLU A 100 -1.16 11.30 -7.50
C GLU A 100 -1.44 12.71 -6.93
N LYS A 101 -2.14 12.80 -5.81
CA LYS A 101 -2.39 14.05 -5.07
C LYS A 101 -1.30 14.42 -4.06
N TYR A 102 -0.34 13.54 -3.84
CA TYR A 102 0.71 13.70 -2.83
C TYR A 102 1.92 14.44 -3.40
N ARG A 103 2.55 15.26 -2.57
CA ARG A 103 3.71 16.07 -2.92
C ARG A 103 4.85 15.83 -1.94
N GLU A 104 6.08 15.76 -2.47
CA GLU A 104 7.33 15.66 -1.70
C GLU A 104 7.35 14.50 -0.71
N ILE A 105 6.58 13.43 -0.97
CA ILE A 105 6.48 12.27 -0.10
C ILE A 105 7.67 11.33 -0.25
N PRO A 106 7.99 10.51 0.79
CA PRO A 106 9.02 9.49 0.70
C PRO A 106 8.71 8.47 -0.38
N GLY A 107 9.61 8.32 -1.33
CA GLY A 107 9.60 7.28 -2.36
C GLY A 107 10.96 6.59 -2.45
N ALA A 108 10.97 5.34 -2.91
CA ALA A 108 12.18 4.56 -3.14
C ALA A 108 12.05 3.67 -4.35
N GLU A 109 13.15 3.47 -5.08
CA GLU A 109 13.28 2.39 -6.05
C GLU A 109 13.83 1.15 -5.34
N ILE A 110 13.21 0.01 -5.56
CA ILE A 110 13.57 -1.27 -4.95
C ILE A 110 13.74 -2.31 -6.04
N ILE A 111 14.82 -3.10 -5.96
CA ILE A 111 15.02 -4.28 -6.78
C ILE A 111 15.09 -5.49 -5.84
N PHE A 112 14.00 -6.24 -5.77
CA PHE A 112 13.95 -7.45 -4.94
C PHE A 112 14.79 -8.56 -5.58
N PRO A 113 15.65 -9.25 -4.81
CA PRO A 113 16.58 -10.22 -5.37
C PRO A 113 15.91 -11.47 -5.94
N GLN A 114 14.79 -11.89 -5.35
CA GLN A 114 14.05 -13.09 -5.74
C GLN A 114 12.57 -12.99 -5.42
N ALA A 115 11.75 -13.86 -5.99
CA ALA A 115 10.34 -13.99 -5.64
C ALA A 115 10.18 -14.47 -4.20
N GLY A 116 9.12 -14.00 -3.53
CA GLY A 116 8.84 -14.36 -2.15
C GLY A 116 8.16 -13.24 -1.38
N ALA A 117 7.97 -13.44 -0.09
CA ALA A 117 7.41 -12.44 0.80
C ALA A 117 8.51 -11.59 1.44
N TYR A 118 8.25 -10.29 1.49
CA TYR A 118 9.12 -9.30 2.10
C TYR A 118 8.34 -8.39 3.03
N GLU A 119 9.03 -7.84 4.01
CA GLU A 119 8.52 -6.83 4.92
C GLU A 119 9.27 -5.52 4.67
N LEU A 120 8.53 -4.46 4.33
CA LEU A 120 9.02 -3.11 4.21
C LEU A 120 8.71 -2.35 5.49
N GLU A 121 9.75 -1.88 6.16
CA GLU A 121 9.64 -1.12 7.40
C GLU A 121 10.11 0.31 7.15
N ILE A 122 9.17 1.27 7.15
CA ILE A 122 9.50 2.68 7.18
C ILE A 122 9.45 3.17 8.62
N SER A 123 10.50 3.83 9.06
CA SER A 123 10.59 4.42 10.37
C SER A 123 11.18 5.81 10.31
N GLY A 124 10.89 6.63 11.29
CA GLY A 124 11.41 7.97 11.33
C GLY A 124 10.98 8.78 12.54
N LYS A 125 11.47 9.99 12.55
CA LYS A 125 11.15 11.04 13.54
C LYS A 125 11.08 12.39 12.86
N ALA A 126 10.35 13.32 13.47
CA ALA A 126 10.30 14.70 13.00
C ALA A 126 11.66 15.39 13.19
N LYS A 127 12.07 16.18 12.19
CA LYS A 127 13.22 17.07 12.32
C LYS A 127 12.93 18.27 13.25
N ASN A 128 11.66 18.62 13.40
CA ASN A 128 11.16 19.78 14.15
C ASN A 128 10.19 19.43 15.28
N GLU A 129 10.20 18.17 15.75
CA GLU A 129 9.32 17.66 16.82
C GLU A 129 7.82 17.76 16.53
N SER A 130 7.42 17.94 15.27
CA SER A 130 6.03 18.13 14.88
C SER A 130 5.17 16.86 14.86
N PHE A 131 5.79 15.69 15.02
CA PHE A 131 5.15 14.38 15.19
C PHE A 131 6.05 13.44 16.00
N SER A 132 5.46 12.40 16.57
CA SER A 132 6.18 11.39 17.36
C SER A 132 7.00 10.44 16.48
N PRO A 133 8.09 9.84 16.99
CA PRO A 133 8.76 8.75 16.29
C PRO A 133 7.78 7.63 15.94
N PHE A 134 7.94 7.07 14.75
CA PHE A 134 7.05 6.04 14.23
C PHE A 134 7.81 4.89 13.57
N LYS A 135 7.15 3.76 13.47
CA LYS A 135 7.58 2.57 12.73
C LYS A 135 6.34 1.91 12.14
N LEU A 136 6.32 1.77 10.83
CA LEU A 136 5.22 1.19 10.07
C LEU A 136 5.76 0.08 9.17
N THR A 137 5.05 -1.04 9.11
CA THR A 137 5.49 -2.26 8.44
C THR A 137 4.44 -2.73 7.45
N TYR A 138 4.88 -3.08 6.24
CA TYR A 138 4.02 -3.56 5.16
C TYR A 138 4.57 -4.86 4.60
N THR A 139 3.69 -5.87 4.44
CA THR A 139 4.06 -7.11 3.78
C THR A 139 3.83 -6.99 2.27
N VAL A 140 4.84 -7.40 1.49
CA VAL A 140 4.81 -7.37 0.03
C VAL A 140 5.13 -8.75 -0.51
N ASN A 141 4.30 -9.24 -1.43
CA ASN A 141 4.54 -10.47 -2.16
C ASN A 141 5.14 -10.15 -3.53
N VAL A 142 6.33 -10.65 -3.78
CA VAL A 142 7.09 -10.42 -5.01
C VAL A 142 6.96 -11.64 -5.91
N SER A 143 6.49 -11.45 -7.13
CA SER A 143 6.37 -12.51 -8.13
C SER A 143 7.65 -12.68 -8.94
N SER A 144 7.77 -13.81 -9.63
CA SER A 144 8.88 -14.10 -10.55
C SER A 144 8.77 -13.34 -11.87
#